data_8f846c96e2ec5215b786d0b8a6a63943
#
_entry.id   8f846c96e2ec5215b786d0b8a6a63943
#
_cell.length_a   1.000
_cell.length_b   1.000
_cell.length_c   1.000
_cell.angle_alpha   90.00
_cell.angle_beta   90.00
_cell.angle_gamma   90.00
#
_symmetry.space_group_name_H-M   'P 1'
#
loop_
_entity.id
_entity.type
_entity.pdbx_description
1 polymer ?
#
loop_
_entity_poly.entity_id
_entity_poly.type
_entity_poly.pdbx_seq_one_letter_code
_entity_poly.pdbx_strand_id
1 'polypeptide(L)'
;ASLTVPSGFGNEYGKSWSGRYIAEESNLAFVALAGTVGYRFNDQWSIGGGPIMMYTDSETKARINNFSAPDGRIKLEEDGVGFGWQAGLMYEFSESLRVGMVYRAEIDPDLSGKPKFQNIGPVLDGVLNATGLKDQNIDVKFKVPEQLQLGYYQKFKKDWSFTADAMWVN
;
A
#
# COMPACT_ATOMS: atom_id res chain seq x y z
N ALA A 1 -6.90 19.27 -0.73
CA ALA A 1 -6.98 17.84 -0.94
C ALA A 1 -5.87 17.39 -1.89
N SER A 2 -5.33 16.21 -1.67
CA SER A 2 -4.32 15.59 -2.53
C SER A 2 -4.73 14.17 -2.90
N LEU A 3 -4.45 13.79 -4.13
CA LEU A 3 -4.54 12.42 -4.61
C LEU A 3 -3.11 11.95 -4.91
N THR A 4 -2.71 10.85 -4.30
CA THR A 4 -1.34 10.33 -4.43
C THR A 4 -1.35 8.82 -4.63
N VAL A 5 -0.30 8.31 -5.26
CA VAL A 5 0.03 6.89 -5.31
C VAL A 5 1.25 6.69 -4.43
N PRO A 6 1.06 6.42 -3.12
CA PRO A 6 2.16 6.42 -2.16
C PRO A 6 3.15 5.27 -2.40
N SER A 7 2.68 4.15 -2.90
CA SER A 7 3.53 3.02 -3.27
C SER A 7 2.80 2.07 -4.22
N GLY A 8 3.54 1.17 -4.80
CA GLY A 8 3.08 0.06 -5.60
C GLY A 8 4.29 -0.79 -5.98
N PHE A 9 4.08 -2.06 -6.17
CA PHE A 9 5.10 -2.92 -6.73
C PHE A 9 4.47 -3.93 -7.69
N GLY A 10 5.26 -4.39 -8.65
CA GLY A 10 4.89 -5.48 -9.53
C GLY A 10 6.11 -6.34 -9.80
N ASN A 11 5.92 -7.65 -9.72
CA ASN A 11 6.91 -8.64 -10.09
C ASN A 11 6.31 -9.63 -11.08
N GLU A 12 7.02 -9.90 -12.15
CA GLU A 12 6.67 -10.93 -13.13
C GLU A 12 7.88 -11.83 -13.37
N TYR A 13 7.77 -13.09 -12.99
CA TYR A 13 8.85 -14.07 -13.08
C TYR A 13 8.72 -14.99 -14.30
N GLY A 14 7.57 -15.00 -14.95
CA GLY A 14 7.28 -15.83 -16.12
C GLY A 14 6.90 -17.27 -15.78
N LYS A 15 6.38 -17.96 -16.81
CA LYS A 15 5.70 -19.26 -16.67
C LYS A 15 6.62 -20.44 -16.39
N SER A 16 7.93 -20.30 -16.62
CA SER A 16 8.90 -21.41 -16.58
C SER A 16 9.82 -21.40 -15.37
N TRP A 17 9.73 -20.37 -14.50
CA TRP A 17 10.61 -20.33 -13.34
C TRP A 17 10.22 -21.34 -12.25
N SER A 18 11.18 -21.79 -11.47
CA SER A 18 11.01 -22.90 -10.53
C SER A 18 10.02 -22.59 -9.39
N GLY A 19 9.86 -21.32 -9.00
CA GLY A 19 8.93 -20.87 -7.97
C GLY A 19 7.52 -20.51 -8.47
N ARG A 20 7.16 -20.84 -9.71
CA ARG A 20 5.87 -20.50 -10.33
C ARG A 20 4.64 -20.98 -9.55
N TYR A 21 4.79 -21.97 -8.68
CA TYR A 21 3.73 -22.47 -7.80
C TYR A 21 3.53 -21.61 -6.55
N ILE A 22 4.46 -20.70 -6.27
CA ILE A 22 4.34 -19.72 -5.18
C ILE A 22 3.76 -18.42 -5.74
N ALA A 23 4.41 -17.85 -6.76
CA ALA A 23 3.94 -16.68 -7.46
C ALA A 23 4.54 -16.64 -8.88
N GLU A 24 3.73 -16.46 -9.90
CA GLU A 24 4.15 -16.20 -11.29
C GLU A 24 4.22 -14.69 -11.52
N GLU A 25 3.25 -13.98 -10.99
CA GLU A 25 3.08 -12.54 -11.09
C GLU A 25 2.42 -12.03 -9.81
N SER A 26 2.87 -10.90 -9.30
CA SER A 26 2.25 -10.20 -8.17
C SER A 26 2.28 -8.70 -8.43
N ASN A 27 1.12 -8.07 -8.36
CA ASN A 27 0.95 -6.62 -8.49
C ASN A 27 0.21 -6.11 -7.25
N LEU A 28 0.67 -4.99 -6.70
CA LEU A 28 0.03 -4.30 -5.59
C LEU A 28 0.09 -2.80 -5.85
N ALA A 29 -1.04 -2.13 -5.79
CA ALA A 29 -1.15 -0.71 -5.99
C ALA A 29 -1.95 -0.05 -4.86
N PHE A 30 -1.47 1.11 -4.41
CA PHE A 30 -2.15 1.93 -3.41
C PHE A 30 -2.49 3.29 -4.01
N VAL A 31 -3.72 3.73 -3.83
CA VAL A 31 -4.17 5.08 -4.20
C VAL A 31 -4.73 5.75 -2.96
N ALA A 32 -4.15 6.86 -2.54
CA ALA A 32 -4.58 7.59 -1.35
C ALA A 32 -5.16 8.96 -1.70
N LEU A 33 -6.34 9.23 -1.15
CA LEU A 33 -6.99 10.54 -1.15
C LEU A 33 -6.91 11.13 0.26
N ALA A 34 -6.23 12.27 0.40
CA ALA A 34 -6.12 13.00 1.66
C ALA A 34 -6.78 14.37 1.61
N GLY A 35 -7.64 14.65 2.58
CA GLY A 35 -8.17 15.98 2.86
C GLY A 35 -7.38 16.60 4.01
N THR A 36 -6.75 17.77 3.79
CA THR A 36 -5.93 18.40 4.82
C THR A 36 -6.38 19.84 5.05
N VAL A 37 -6.51 20.23 6.30
CA VAL A 37 -6.74 21.60 6.75
C VAL A 37 -5.52 22.03 7.53
N GLY A 38 -5.03 23.25 7.25
CA GLY A 38 -3.93 23.88 7.98
C GLY A 38 -4.38 25.17 8.65
N TYR A 39 -3.83 25.43 9.83
CA TYR A 39 -4.04 26.66 10.58
C TYR A 39 -2.72 27.21 11.11
N ARG A 40 -2.51 28.51 10.93
CA ARG A 40 -1.34 29.23 11.45
C ARG A 40 -1.75 30.01 12.67
N PHE A 41 -1.20 29.66 13.84
CA PHE A 41 -1.50 30.34 15.11
C PHE A 41 -0.84 31.71 15.21
N ASN A 42 0.40 31.79 14.75
CA ASN A 42 1.21 33.00 14.73
C ASN A 42 2.31 32.85 13.65
N ASP A 43 3.27 33.78 13.61
CA ASP A 43 4.33 33.76 12.61
C ASP A 43 5.31 32.59 12.73
N GLN A 44 5.25 31.85 13.84
CA GLN A 44 6.15 30.74 14.13
C GLN A 44 5.48 29.38 14.07
N TRP A 45 4.23 29.25 14.52
CA TRP A 45 3.54 27.98 14.69
C TRP A 45 2.43 27.75 13.68
N SER A 46 2.49 26.61 13.01
CA SER A 46 1.42 26.12 12.15
C SER A 46 1.12 24.66 12.44
N ILE A 47 -0.16 24.30 12.41
CA ILE A 47 -0.60 22.92 12.48
C ILE A 47 -1.44 22.58 11.26
N GLY A 48 -1.52 21.31 10.94
CA GLY A 48 -2.41 20.83 9.90
C GLY A 48 -2.72 19.36 10.11
N GLY A 49 -3.77 18.91 9.48
CA GLY A 49 -4.16 17.51 9.55
C GLY A 49 -5.45 17.22 8.83
N GLY A 50 -5.83 15.96 8.80
CA GLY A 50 -7.06 15.54 8.20
C GLY A 50 -7.12 14.06 7.86
N PRO A 51 -8.26 13.59 7.34
CA PRO A 51 -8.48 12.20 7.00
C PRO A 51 -7.69 11.77 5.75
N ILE A 52 -7.40 10.48 5.71
CA ILE A 52 -6.86 9.77 4.55
C ILE A 52 -7.80 8.60 4.25
N MET A 53 -8.20 8.46 3.00
CA MET A 53 -8.84 7.27 2.44
C MET A 53 -7.86 6.61 1.49
N MET A 54 -7.63 5.32 1.64
CA MET A 54 -6.71 4.55 0.80
C MET A 54 -7.46 3.41 0.12
N TYR A 55 -7.43 3.37 -1.20
CA TYR A 55 -7.84 2.23 -2.00
C TYR A 55 -6.62 1.38 -2.31
N THR A 56 -6.77 0.08 -2.15
CA THR A 56 -5.72 -0.91 -2.43
C THR A 56 -6.26 -1.92 -3.42
N ASP A 57 -5.46 -2.23 -4.42
CA ASP A 57 -5.73 -3.28 -5.42
C ASP A 57 -4.54 -4.24 -5.44
N SER A 58 -4.84 -5.53 -5.35
CA SER A 58 -3.85 -6.61 -5.31
C SER A 58 -4.22 -7.69 -6.33
N GLU A 59 -3.27 -8.09 -7.14
CA GLU A 59 -3.41 -9.20 -8.07
C GLU A 59 -2.21 -10.14 -7.93
N THR A 60 -2.48 -11.41 -7.62
CA THR A 60 -1.46 -12.45 -7.58
C THR A 60 -1.85 -13.63 -8.46
N LYS A 61 -0.92 -14.08 -9.28
CA LYS A 61 -1.07 -15.28 -10.14
C LYS A 61 -0.03 -16.32 -9.76
N ALA A 62 -0.46 -17.57 -9.66
CA ALA A 62 0.43 -18.71 -9.44
C ALA A 62 0.01 -19.90 -10.29
N ARG A 63 0.93 -20.83 -10.51
CA ARG A 63 0.63 -22.12 -11.14
C ARG A 63 0.12 -23.11 -10.12
N ILE A 64 -0.71 -24.03 -10.59
CA ILE A 64 -1.18 -25.17 -9.80
C ILE A 64 -0.82 -26.45 -10.55
N ASN A 65 -0.21 -27.38 -9.84
CA ASN A 65 0.10 -28.68 -10.40
C ASN A 65 -1.18 -29.51 -10.60
N ASN A 66 -1.45 -29.88 -11.82
CA ASN A 66 -2.59 -30.72 -12.21
C ASN A 66 -2.32 -32.23 -12.16
N PHE A 67 -1.23 -32.65 -11.50
CA PHE A 67 -0.78 -34.04 -11.37
C PHE A 67 -0.42 -34.73 -12.70
N SER A 68 -1.35 -34.92 -13.63
CA SER A 68 -1.14 -35.61 -14.90
C SER A 68 -1.50 -34.77 -16.13
N ALA A 69 -1.76 -33.51 -15.97
CA ALA A 69 -2.12 -32.57 -17.02
C ALA A 69 -1.17 -31.34 -16.97
N PRO A 70 -1.13 -30.50 -18.02
CA PRO A 70 -0.41 -29.23 -17.95
C PRO A 70 -0.86 -28.39 -16.77
N ASP A 71 0.07 -27.63 -16.17
CA ASP A 71 -0.20 -26.79 -15.00
C ASP A 71 -1.43 -25.90 -15.19
N GLY A 72 -2.30 -25.88 -14.19
CA GLY A 72 -3.37 -24.91 -14.05
C GLY A 72 -2.85 -23.58 -13.57
N ARG A 73 -3.75 -22.61 -13.39
CA ARG A 73 -3.46 -21.29 -12.84
C ARG A 73 -4.50 -20.91 -11.79
N ILE A 74 -4.04 -20.31 -10.72
CA ILE A 74 -4.87 -19.55 -9.79
C ILE A 74 -4.57 -18.07 -9.98
N LYS A 75 -5.62 -17.25 -9.99
CA LYS A 75 -5.56 -15.81 -9.96
C LYS A 75 -6.32 -15.35 -8.72
N LEU A 76 -5.65 -14.62 -7.85
CA LEU A 76 -6.23 -13.94 -6.70
C LEU A 76 -6.33 -12.47 -7.06
N GLU A 77 -7.53 -11.92 -7.01
CA GLU A 77 -7.81 -10.50 -7.19
C GLU A 77 -8.49 -10.02 -5.91
N GLU A 78 -7.89 -9.09 -5.24
CA GLU A 78 -8.36 -8.55 -3.97
C GLU A 78 -8.31 -7.04 -4.03
N ASP A 79 -9.37 -6.41 -3.59
CA ASP A 79 -9.41 -4.97 -3.43
C ASP A 79 -10.01 -4.58 -2.09
N GLY A 80 -9.72 -3.36 -1.67
CA GLY A 80 -10.23 -2.88 -0.39
C GLY A 80 -9.96 -1.40 -0.16
N VAL A 81 -10.66 -0.87 0.84
CA VAL A 81 -10.55 0.52 1.26
C VAL A 81 -10.20 0.58 2.74
N GLY A 82 -9.20 1.38 3.08
CA GLY A 82 -8.82 1.69 4.45
C GLY A 82 -8.94 3.19 4.74
N PHE A 83 -9.11 3.51 6.01
CA PHE A 83 -9.19 4.88 6.48
C PHE A 83 -8.15 5.15 7.56
N GLY A 84 -7.56 6.33 7.50
CA GLY A 84 -6.62 6.82 8.48
C GLY A 84 -6.69 8.32 8.63
N TRP A 85 -5.72 8.88 9.32
CA TRP A 85 -5.61 10.32 9.49
C TRP A 85 -4.13 10.72 9.56
N GLN A 86 -3.88 12.01 9.34
CA GLN A 86 -2.57 12.59 9.51
C GLN A 86 -2.66 13.90 10.28
N ALA A 87 -1.61 14.20 11.04
CA ALA A 87 -1.44 15.48 11.71
C ALA A 87 -0.01 15.95 11.57
N GLY A 88 0.18 17.25 11.43
CA GLY A 88 1.49 17.87 11.30
C GLY A 88 1.60 19.13 12.10
N LEU A 89 2.82 19.42 12.52
CA LEU A 89 3.21 20.61 13.24
C LEU A 89 4.44 21.20 12.54
N MET A 90 4.46 22.50 12.36
CA MET A 90 5.62 23.21 11.81
C MET A 90 5.97 24.39 12.71
N TYR A 91 7.26 24.54 12.96
CA TYR A 91 7.83 25.69 13.66
C TYR A 91 8.83 26.43 12.78
N GLU A 92 8.59 27.71 12.60
CA GLU A 92 9.46 28.63 11.87
C GLU A 92 10.28 29.46 12.85
N PHE A 93 11.57 29.13 12.99
CA PHE A 93 12.51 29.93 13.81
C PHE A 93 12.77 31.29 13.17
N SER A 94 12.81 31.33 11.84
CA SER A 94 12.99 32.50 11.01
C SER A 94 12.51 32.21 9.59
N GLU A 95 12.50 33.21 8.71
CA GLU A 95 12.22 33.04 7.28
C GLU A 95 13.17 32.04 6.58
N SER A 96 14.35 31.82 7.18
CA SER A 96 15.38 30.95 6.63
C SER A 96 15.52 29.58 7.32
N LEU A 97 14.86 29.38 8.48
CA LEU A 97 14.98 28.14 9.26
C LEU A 97 13.62 27.67 9.76
N ARG A 98 13.25 26.45 9.39
CA ARG A 98 12.02 25.80 9.86
C ARG A 98 12.21 24.32 10.08
N VAL A 99 11.46 23.78 11.02
CA VAL A 99 11.35 22.36 11.31
C VAL A 99 9.89 21.94 11.25
N GLY A 100 9.64 20.71 10.84
CA GLY A 100 8.30 20.15 10.76
C GLY A 100 8.28 18.73 11.26
N MET A 101 7.11 18.32 11.72
CA MET A 101 6.82 16.95 12.12
C MET A 101 5.46 16.56 11.54
N VAL A 102 5.38 15.37 10.96
CA VAL A 102 4.13 14.79 10.46
C VAL A 102 3.98 13.38 11.01
N TYR A 103 2.85 13.11 11.62
CA TYR A 103 2.43 11.77 12.00
C TYR A 103 1.31 11.31 11.06
N ARG A 104 1.42 10.08 10.59
CA ARG A 104 0.37 9.35 9.86
C ARG A 104 0.00 8.12 10.63
N ALA A 105 -1.28 7.97 10.90
CA ALA A 105 -1.80 6.78 11.57
C ALA A 105 -1.72 5.55 10.65
N GLU A 106 -1.66 4.37 11.27
CA GLU A 106 -1.83 3.09 10.59
C GLU A 106 -3.12 3.08 9.77
N ILE A 107 -3.08 2.49 8.59
CA ILE A 107 -4.25 2.25 7.75
C ILE A 107 -4.34 0.74 7.49
N ASP A 108 -5.49 0.17 7.83
CA ASP A 108 -5.80 -1.24 7.66
C ASP A 108 -6.89 -1.37 6.57
N PRO A 109 -6.53 -1.51 5.29
CA PRO A 109 -7.50 -1.78 4.25
C PRO A 109 -7.96 -3.23 4.34
N ASP A 110 -9.28 -3.42 4.49
CA ASP A 110 -9.92 -4.73 4.46
C ASP A 110 -9.93 -5.22 3.00
N LEU A 111 -8.92 -6.03 2.65
CA LEU A 111 -8.83 -6.63 1.32
C LEU A 111 -9.65 -7.92 1.28
N SER A 112 -10.56 -8.00 0.33
CA SER A 112 -11.32 -9.21 0.07
C SER A 112 -11.37 -9.54 -1.40
N GLY A 113 -11.41 -10.82 -1.71
CA GLY A 113 -11.42 -11.28 -3.09
C GLY A 113 -11.82 -12.73 -3.23
N LYS A 114 -11.89 -13.19 -4.48
CA LYS A 114 -12.19 -14.58 -4.81
C LYS A 114 -11.10 -15.18 -5.68
N PRO A 115 -10.69 -16.42 -5.39
CA PRO A 115 -9.77 -17.13 -6.26
C PRO A 115 -10.45 -17.47 -7.59
N LYS A 116 -9.76 -17.23 -8.70
CA LYS A 116 -10.18 -17.65 -10.03
C LYS A 116 -9.26 -18.75 -10.51
N PHE A 117 -9.81 -19.92 -10.73
CA PHE A 117 -9.07 -21.08 -11.23
C PHE A 117 -9.22 -21.21 -12.74
N GLN A 118 -8.11 -21.48 -13.44
CA GLN A 118 -8.08 -21.65 -14.90
C GLN A 118 -7.29 -22.91 -15.26
N ASN A 119 -7.78 -23.63 -16.26
CA ASN A 119 -7.14 -24.85 -16.79
C ASN A 119 -6.82 -25.89 -15.71
N ILE A 120 -7.71 -26.06 -14.73
CA ILE A 120 -7.59 -27.10 -13.72
C ILE A 120 -8.07 -28.44 -14.28
N GLY A 121 -7.33 -29.50 -13.99
CA GLY A 121 -7.70 -30.88 -14.39
C GLY A 121 -8.90 -31.38 -13.60
N PRO A 122 -9.62 -32.42 -14.12
CA PRO A 122 -10.86 -32.88 -13.52
C PRO A 122 -10.69 -33.42 -12.08
N VAL A 123 -9.54 -33.99 -11.76
CA VAL A 123 -9.24 -34.47 -10.39
C VAL A 123 -9.15 -33.27 -9.40
N LEU A 124 -8.40 -32.25 -9.76
CA LEU A 124 -8.25 -31.06 -8.93
C LEU A 124 -9.57 -30.28 -8.84
N ASP A 125 -10.31 -30.19 -9.95
CA ASP A 125 -11.63 -29.55 -9.97
C ASP A 125 -12.61 -30.26 -9.03
N GLY A 126 -12.62 -31.60 -9.04
CA GLY A 126 -13.42 -32.39 -8.12
C GLY A 126 -13.07 -32.16 -6.66
N VAL A 127 -11.78 -32.08 -6.31
CA VAL A 127 -11.32 -31.79 -4.95
C VAL A 127 -11.73 -30.39 -4.51
N LEU A 128 -11.50 -29.36 -5.33
CA LEU A 128 -11.85 -27.97 -5.03
C LEU A 128 -13.35 -27.78 -4.82
N ASN A 129 -14.17 -28.43 -5.63
CA ASN A 129 -15.64 -28.42 -5.48
C ASN A 129 -16.08 -29.15 -4.18
N ALA A 130 -15.50 -30.31 -3.90
CA ALA A 130 -15.86 -31.11 -2.73
C ALA A 130 -15.47 -30.44 -1.40
N THR A 131 -14.40 -29.64 -1.42
CA THR A 131 -13.91 -28.91 -0.24
C THR A 131 -14.49 -27.49 -0.10
N GLY A 132 -15.24 -27.00 -1.10
CA GLY A 132 -15.79 -25.64 -1.13
C GLY A 132 -14.74 -24.54 -1.36
N LEU A 133 -13.47 -24.90 -1.61
CA LEU A 133 -12.37 -23.95 -1.78
C LEU A 133 -12.49 -23.10 -3.05
N LYS A 134 -13.26 -23.55 -4.02
CA LYS A 134 -13.43 -22.88 -5.31
C LYS A 134 -14.21 -21.56 -5.20
N ASP A 135 -15.15 -21.49 -4.25
CA ASP A 135 -16.06 -20.35 -4.07
C ASP A 135 -15.79 -19.60 -2.75
N GLN A 136 -14.73 -19.95 -2.04
CA GLN A 136 -14.39 -19.33 -0.76
C GLN A 136 -13.88 -17.92 -0.97
N ASN A 137 -14.42 -16.95 -0.20
CA ASN A 137 -13.82 -15.65 -0.10
C ASN A 137 -12.47 -15.75 0.62
N ILE A 138 -11.51 -14.99 0.13
CA ILE A 138 -10.21 -14.83 0.76
C ILE A 138 -10.15 -13.42 1.31
N ASP A 139 -9.88 -13.31 2.61
CA ASP A 139 -9.66 -12.04 3.28
C ASP A 139 -8.16 -11.93 3.58
N VAL A 140 -7.53 -10.92 3.06
CA VAL A 140 -6.12 -10.64 3.30
C VAL A 140 -6.00 -9.42 4.21
N LYS A 141 -5.37 -9.62 5.35
CA LYS A 141 -5.04 -8.53 6.26
C LYS A 141 -3.72 -7.91 5.84
N PHE A 142 -3.80 -6.70 5.39
CA PHE A 142 -2.64 -5.89 5.05
C PHE A 142 -2.69 -4.60 5.87
N LYS A 143 -1.55 -4.19 6.44
CA LYS A 143 -1.47 -2.96 7.21
C LYS A 143 -0.43 -2.03 6.61
N VAL A 144 -0.82 -0.80 6.35
CA VAL A 144 0.12 0.28 6.10
C VAL A 144 0.52 0.85 7.46
N PRO A 145 1.78 0.70 7.86
CA PRO A 145 2.22 1.03 9.22
C PRO A 145 2.13 2.53 9.49
N GLU A 146 2.02 2.86 10.76
CA GLU A 146 2.14 4.25 11.19
C GLU A 146 3.53 4.82 10.91
N GLN A 147 3.59 6.13 10.69
CA GLN A 147 4.81 6.82 10.30
C GLN A 147 4.95 8.14 11.06
N LEU A 148 6.15 8.41 11.55
CA LEU A 148 6.55 9.71 12.07
C LEU A 148 7.67 10.27 11.20
N GLN A 149 7.44 11.42 10.59
CA GLN A 149 8.42 12.09 9.74
C GLN A 149 8.83 13.43 10.38
N LEU A 150 10.13 13.65 10.48
CA LEU A 150 10.71 14.92 10.90
C LEU A 150 11.40 15.55 9.70
N GLY A 151 11.13 16.83 9.48
CA GLY A 151 11.72 17.61 8.39
C GLY A 151 12.48 18.83 8.92
N TYR A 152 13.62 19.10 8.34
CA TYR A 152 14.44 20.26 8.60
C TYR A 152 14.71 21.01 7.31
N TYR A 153 14.55 22.33 7.33
CA TYR A 153 14.88 23.21 6.21
C TYR A 153 15.65 24.41 6.70
N GLN A 154 16.78 24.70 6.04
CA GLN A 154 17.57 25.91 6.28
C GLN A 154 18.06 26.52 4.96
N LYS A 155 17.84 27.83 4.81
CA LYS A 155 18.40 28.65 3.74
C LYS A 155 19.65 29.37 4.26
N PHE A 156 20.79 29.18 3.59
CA PHE A 156 22.07 29.79 4.04
C PHE A 156 22.37 31.04 3.24
N LYS A 157 22.23 31.32 2.15
CA LYS A 157 22.47 32.49 1.31
C LYS A 157 21.36 32.58 0.25
N LYS A 158 21.48 33.60 -0.58
CA LYS A 158 20.45 33.85 -1.59
C LYS A 158 20.14 32.64 -2.48
N ASP A 159 21.12 31.74 -2.71
CA ASP A 159 21.04 30.68 -3.70
C ASP A 159 21.26 29.27 -3.11
N TRP A 160 21.42 29.13 -1.79
CA TRP A 160 21.67 27.82 -1.16
C TRP A 160 20.65 27.50 -0.08
N SER A 161 20.10 26.31 -0.14
CA SER A 161 19.27 25.73 0.92
C SER A 161 19.68 24.30 1.21
N PHE A 162 19.50 23.89 2.44
CA PHE A 162 19.68 22.52 2.92
C PHE A 162 18.37 21.99 3.44
N THR A 163 18.05 20.74 3.10
CA THR A 163 16.92 20.01 3.64
C THR A 163 17.40 18.66 4.16
N ALA A 164 16.83 18.23 5.27
CA ALA A 164 17.04 16.89 5.82
C ALA A 164 15.72 16.36 6.34
N ASP A 165 15.47 15.07 6.10
CA ASP A 165 14.29 14.37 6.56
C ASP A 165 14.70 13.08 7.26
N ALA A 166 14.00 12.76 8.35
CA ALA A 166 14.10 11.48 9.04
C ALA A 166 12.69 10.89 9.18
N MET A 167 12.54 9.61 8.86
CA MET A 167 11.26 8.92 8.96
C MET A 167 11.43 7.66 9.81
N TRP A 168 10.53 7.51 10.77
CA TRP A 168 10.36 6.30 11.55
C TRP A 168 9.06 5.62 11.11
N VAL A 169 9.12 4.30 10.98
CA VAL A 169 8.01 3.43 10.57
C VAL A 169 7.95 2.28 11.57
N ASN A 170 6.78 2.02 12.12
CA ASN A 170 6.57 0.97 13.12
C ASN A 170 6.23 -0.38 12.47
#